data_c1c7b89c1be4b2d8255cdb40f47a2b5d
#
_entry.id   c1c7b89c1be4b2d8255cdb40f47a2b5d
#
_cell.length_a   1.000
_cell.length_b   1.000
_cell.length_c   1.000
_cell.angle_alpha   90.00
_cell.angle_beta   90.00
_cell.angle_gamma   90.00
#
_symmetry.space_group_name_H-M   'P 1'
#
loop_
_entity.id
_entity.type
_entity.pdbx_description
1 polymer ?
#
loop_
_entity_poly.entity_id
_entity_poly.type
_entity_poly.pdbx_seq_one_letter_code
_entity_poly.pdbx_strand_id
1 'polypeptide(L)'
;MWTSVGDVKNMVIAEALVGIQLVKASVSGIKSVINTCQDISELSHHIDNVFSGQEHVDKKIAAKKKPQGKWSNFIGSRLRTDDEGDGTSIQEIAAEVIEKKTIAKEMRSMSLLLNTRFGVDTWSTIMKTRMERLKQREERLKKQKEIAKEKAWEDKRKWKKIGEESGKAAIILGLVIGMYFYISYACKGCI
;
A
#
# COMPACT_ATOMS: atom_id res chain seq x y z
N MET A 1 0.93 -9.19 -25.14
CA MET A 1 1.73 -9.98 -24.19
C MET A 1 0.82 -10.25 -23.00
N TRP A 2 0.17 -11.40 -22.96
CA TRP A 2 -0.83 -11.76 -21.94
C TRP A 2 -0.11 -12.55 -20.85
N THR A 3 0.05 -11.97 -19.68
CA THR A 3 0.49 -12.73 -18.50
C THR A 3 -0.66 -13.59 -18.02
N SER A 4 -0.47 -14.90 -17.99
CA SER A 4 -1.44 -15.91 -17.60
C SER A 4 -1.89 -15.69 -16.14
N VAL A 5 -3.20 -15.83 -15.87
CA VAL A 5 -3.81 -15.75 -14.53
C VAL A 5 -3.19 -16.77 -13.56
N GLY A 6 -2.60 -17.85 -14.06
CA GLY A 6 -1.84 -18.84 -13.27
C GLY A 6 -0.57 -18.29 -12.63
N ASP A 7 0.11 -17.34 -13.27
CA ASP A 7 1.35 -16.75 -12.75
C ASP A 7 1.10 -15.88 -11.49
N VAL A 8 -0.03 -15.20 -11.42
CA VAL A 8 -0.38 -14.34 -10.29
C VAL A 8 -0.68 -15.17 -9.02
N LYS A 9 -1.34 -16.34 -9.17
CA LYS A 9 -1.62 -17.24 -8.04
C LYS A 9 -0.33 -17.84 -7.47
N ASN A 10 0.59 -18.28 -8.33
CA ASN A 10 1.88 -18.82 -7.91
C ASN A 10 2.76 -17.76 -7.23
N MET A 11 2.74 -16.53 -7.71
CA MET A 11 3.47 -15.41 -7.14
C MET A 11 2.97 -15.05 -5.73
N VAL A 12 1.65 -15.05 -5.49
CA VAL A 12 1.06 -14.75 -4.17
C VAL A 12 1.35 -15.83 -3.13
N ILE A 13 1.39 -17.10 -3.53
CA ILE A 13 1.76 -18.22 -2.63
C ILE A 13 3.25 -18.13 -2.28
N ALA A 14 4.11 -17.82 -3.23
CA ALA A 14 5.54 -17.62 -3.01
C ALA A 14 5.84 -16.51 -2.00
N GLU A 15 5.17 -15.38 -2.07
CA GLU A 15 5.37 -14.24 -1.16
C GLU A 15 5.06 -14.56 0.31
N ALA A 16 4.07 -15.40 0.59
CA ALA A 16 3.76 -15.76 1.99
C ALA A 16 4.77 -16.74 2.57
N LEU A 17 5.23 -17.69 1.76
CA LEU A 17 6.30 -18.60 2.17
C LEU A 17 7.56 -17.80 2.48
N VAL A 18 7.88 -16.77 1.69
CA VAL A 18 8.97 -15.83 1.95
C VAL A 18 8.80 -15.13 3.30
N GLY A 19 7.60 -14.64 3.65
CA GLY A 19 7.33 -13.99 4.93
C GLY A 19 7.60 -14.92 6.13
N ILE A 20 7.07 -16.14 6.10
CA ILE A 20 7.29 -17.13 7.17
C ILE A 20 8.75 -17.56 7.26
N GLN A 21 9.42 -17.78 6.12
CA GLN A 21 10.83 -18.12 6.09
C GLN A 21 11.70 -17.00 6.65
N LEU A 22 11.37 -15.74 6.32
CA LEU A 22 12.06 -14.58 6.86
C LEU A 22 11.93 -14.51 8.39
N VAL A 23 10.73 -14.74 8.94
CA VAL A 23 10.51 -14.80 10.40
C VAL A 23 11.34 -15.90 11.03
N LYS A 24 11.28 -17.14 10.50
CA LYS A 24 12.04 -18.28 11.03
C LYS A 24 13.54 -18.07 10.97
N ALA A 25 14.06 -17.59 9.84
CA ALA A 25 15.48 -17.30 9.67
C ALA A 25 15.96 -16.22 10.63
N SER A 26 15.17 -15.18 10.82
CA SER A 26 15.50 -14.08 11.73
C SER A 26 15.48 -14.51 13.20
N VAL A 27 14.48 -15.30 13.61
CA VAL A 27 14.44 -15.87 14.98
C VAL A 27 15.60 -16.83 15.20
N SER A 28 15.98 -17.62 14.19
CA SER A 28 17.16 -18.47 14.25
C SER A 28 18.45 -17.65 14.36
N GLY A 29 18.55 -16.54 13.61
CA GLY A 29 19.66 -15.59 13.73
C GLY A 29 19.76 -14.98 15.13
N ILE A 30 18.63 -14.56 15.71
CA ILE A 30 18.60 -14.09 17.10
C ILE A 30 19.10 -15.18 18.06
N LYS A 31 18.64 -16.43 17.91
CA LYS A 31 19.10 -17.54 18.75
C LYS A 31 20.60 -17.78 18.69
N SER A 32 21.20 -17.62 17.53
CA SER A 32 22.65 -17.84 17.34
C SER A 32 23.51 -16.73 17.96
N VAL A 33 23.03 -15.49 17.95
CA VAL A 33 23.82 -14.31 18.36
C VAL A 33 23.50 -13.84 19.79
N ILE A 34 22.32 -14.14 20.32
CA ILE A 34 21.83 -13.58 21.59
C ILE A 34 22.76 -13.81 22.80
N ASN A 35 23.50 -14.91 22.80
CA ASN A 35 24.42 -15.23 23.90
C ASN A 35 25.73 -14.43 23.83
N THR A 36 26.10 -13.96 22.64
CA THR A 36 27.37 -13.23 22.40
C THR A 36 27.16 -11.73 22.28
N CYS A 37 25.94 -11.27 21.95
CA CYS A 37 25.65 -9.85 21.82
C CYS A 37 25.67 -9.15 23.19
N GLN A 38 26.24 -7.95 23.20
CA GLN A 38 26.31 -7.08 24.39
C GLN A 38 25.12 -6.16 24.50
N ASP A 39 24.59 -5.71 23.35
CA ASP A 39 23.46 -4.78 23.27
C ASP A 39 22.36 -5.32 22.32
N ILE A 40 21.14 -4.95 22.63
CA ILE A 40 19.96 -5.29 21.82
C ILE A 40 20.03 -4.66 20.43
N SER A 41 20.79 -3.59 20.24
CA SER A 41 21.02 -2.95 18.94
C SER A 41 21.68 -3.89 17.92
N GLU A 42 22.50 -4.83 18.37
CA GLU A 42 23.13 -5.84 17.51
C GLU A 42 22.09 -6.81 16.90
N LEU A 43 20.95 -6.96 17.59
CA LEU A 43 19.85 -7.80 17.14
C LEU A 43 18.79 -7.02 16.32
N SER A 44 18.94 -5.70 16.19
CA SER A 44 17.92 -4.83 15.57
C SER A 44 17.54 -5.29 14.17
N HIS A 45 18.53 -5.64 13.35
CA HIS A 45 18.27 -6.13 11.98
C HIS A 45 17.41 -7.41 11.95
N HIS A 46 17.70 -8.35 12.85
CA HIS A 46 16.90 -9.58 12.94
C HIS A 46 15.48 -9.30 13.45
N ILE A 47 15.34 -8.39 14.42
CA ILE A 47 14.04 -7.98 14.96
C ILE A 47 13.21 -7.30 13.88
N ASP A 48 13.81 -6.39 13.10
CA ASP A 48 13.13 -5.73 11.98
C ASP A 48 12.69 -6.72 10.90
N ASN A 49 13.50 -7.71 10.58
CA ASN A 49 13.16 -8.76 9.63
C ASN A 49 11.99 -9.64 10.11
N VAL A 50 11.88 -9.92 11.42
CA VAL A 50 10.72 -10.63 11.98
C VAL A 50 9.44 -9.82 11.74
N PHE A 51 9.46 -8.52 12.03
CA PHE A 51 8.29 -7.66 11.80
C PHE A 51 7.96 -7.48 10.32
N SER A 52 8.96 -7.38 9.47
CA SER A 52 8.75 -7.33 8.02
C SER A 52 8.11 -8.61 7.50
N GLY A 53 8.59 -9.77 7.95
CA GLY A 53 8.00 -11.05 7.59
C GLY A 53 6.55 -11.18 8.05
N GLN A 54 6.22 -10.73 9.26
CA GLN A 54 4.84 -10.66 9.75
C GLN A 54 3.98 -9.76 8.87
N GLU A 55 4.46 -8.56 8.54
CA GLU A 55 3.72 -7.61 7.70
C GLU A 55 3.44 -8.16 6.30
N HIS A 56 4.38 -8.91 5.71
CA HIS A 56 4.16 -9.60 4.44
C HIS A 56 2.99 -10.58 4.50
N VAL A 57 2.92 -11.39 5.55
CA VAL A 57 1.83 -12.36 5.73
C VAL A 57 0.50 -11.65 5.99
N ASP A 58 0.48 -10.60 6.84
CA ASP A 58 -0.72 -9.83 7.13
C ASP A 58 -1.27 -9.12 5.88
N LYS A 59 -0.39 -8.55 5.04
CA LYS A 59 -0.76 -7.94 3.75
C LYS A 59 -1.38 -8.95 2.79
N LYS A 60 -0.82 -10.15 2.71
CA LYS A 60 -1.37 -11.24 1.89
C LYS A 60 -2.77 -11.60 2.33
N ILE A 61 -2.96 -11.81 3.64
CA ILE A 61 -4.26 -12.14 4.21
C ILE A 61 -5.29 -11.02 3.95
N ALA A 62 -4.87 -9.76 4.11
CA ALA A 62 -5.70 -8.60 3.82
C ALA A 62 -6.05 -8.46 2.34
N ALA A 63 -5.12 -8.80 1.44
CA ALA A 63 -5.35 -8.77 0.00
C ALA A 63 -6.40 -9.81 -0.44
N LYS A 64 -6.41 -10.99 0.18
CA LYS A 64 -7.43 -12.02 -0.07
C LYS A 64 -8.83 -11.60 0.41
N LYS A 65 -8.92 -10.76 1.45
CA LYS A 65 -10.19 -10.30 2.05
C LYS A 65 -10.80 -9.09 1.35
N LYS A 66 -10.12 -8.46 0.38
CA LYS A 66 -10.70 -7.33 -0.35
C LYS A 66 -11.89 -7.83 -1.18
N PRO A 67 -13.11 -7.29 -0.96
CA PRO A 67 -14.23 -7.61 -1.83
C PRO A 67 -13.88 -7.18 -3.25
N GLN A 68 -13.98 -8.11 -4.19
CA GLN A 68 -13.89 -7.77 -5.61
C GLN A 68 -14.94 -6.70 -5.89
N GLY A 69 -14.53 -5.61 -6.53
CA GLY A 69 -15.41 -4.47 -6.78
C GLY A 69 -16.69 -4.89 -7.48
N LYS A 70 -17.78 -4.16 -7.23
CA LYS A 70 -19.15 -4.45 -7.76
C LYS A 70 -19.21 -4.74 -9.27
N TRP A 71 -18.24 -4.25 -10.04
CA TRP A 71 -18.13 -4.50 -11.49
C TRP A 71 -17.64 -5.91 -11.84
N SER A 72 -16.75 -6.49 -11.05
CA SER A 72 -16.29 -7.86 -11.29
C SER A 72 -17.39 -8.90 -11.01
N ASN A 73 -18.29 -8.61 -10.08
CA ASN A 73 -19.45 -9.46 -9.80
C ASN A 73 -20.48 -9.47 -10.96
N PHE A 74 -20.60 -8.38 -11.72
CA PHE A 74 -21.55 -8.30 -12.84
C PHE A 74 -21.06 -9.06 -14.08
N ILE A 75 -19.76 -9.06 -14.35
CA ILE A 75 -19.17 -9.76 -15.51
C ILE A 75 -18.78 -11.20 -15.16
N GLY A 76 -18.36 -11.45 -13.92
CA GLY A 76 -17.86 -12.77 -13.47
C GLY A 76 -18.96 -13.79 -13.20
N SER A 77 -20.21 -13.38 -12.98
CA SER A 77 -21.31 -14.30 -12.64
C SER A 77 -21.73 -15.22 -13.81
N ARG A 78 -21.35 -14.90 -15.04
CA ARG A 78 -21.65 -15.73 -16.23
C ARG A 78 -20.54 -16.72 -16.63
N LEU A 79 -19.33 -16.61 -16.01
CA LEU A 79 -18.16 -17.40 -16.36
C LEU A 79 -17.52 -18.10 -15.14
N ARG A 80 -18.17 -18.08 -13.99
CA ARG A 80 -17.68 -18.79 -12.82
C ARG A 80 -17.96 -20.28 -12.98
N THR A 81 -16.92 -21.02 -13.30
CA THR A 81 -16.80 -22.41 -12.89
C THR A 81 -16.64 -22.42 -11.38
N ASP A 82 -17.43 -23.25 -10.69
CA ASP A 82 -17.58 -23.32 -9.22
C ASP A 82 -16.29 -23.64 -8.41
N ASP A 83 -15.11 -23.56 -9.02
CA ASP A 83 -13.83 -23.99 -8.46
C ASP A 83 -12.81 -22.85 -8.21
N GLU A 84 -13.18 -21.59 -8.41
CA GLU A 84 -12.30 -20.46 -8.07
C GLU A 84 -12.57 -19.96 -6.65
N GLY A 85 -11.71 -20.41 -5.72
CA GLY A 85 -11.71 -20.11 -4.29
C GLY A 85 -12.10 -18.68 -3.94
N ASP A 86 -13.32 -18.52 -3.44
CA ASP A 86 -13.85 -17.27 -2.87
C ASP A 86 -13.27 -16.96 -1.48
N GLY A 87 -12.19 -17.64 -1.08
CA GLY A 87 -11.56 -17.51 0.24
C GLY A 87 -12.33 -18.21 1.36
N THR A 88 -13.40 -18.95 1.05
CA THR A 88 -14.21 -19.70 2.03
C THR A 88 -13.81 -21.18 2.12
N SER A 89 -12.90 -21.64 1.26
CA SER A 89 -12.39 -23.01 1.30
C SER A 89 -11.77 -23.31 2.66
N ILE A 90 -12.19 -24.41 3.29
CA ILE A 90 -11.62 -24.88 4.57
C ILE A 90 -10.10 -25.02 4.48
N GLN A 91 -9.59 -25.43 3.33
CA GLN A 91 -8.15 -25.57 3.10
C GLN A 91 -7.43 -24.22 3.15
N GLU A 92 -7.99 -23.16 2.55
CA GLU A 92 -7.42 -21.81 2.58
C GLU A 92 -7.48 -21.20 3.97
N ILE A 93 -8.61 -21.37 4.67
CA ILE A 93 -8.78 -20.91 6.06
C ILE A 93 -7.80 -21.64 6.98
N ALA A 94 -7.66 -22.95 6.82
CA ALA A 94 -6.71 -23.74 7.61
C ALA A 94 -5.26 -23.29 7.36
N ALA A 95 -4.88 -23.03 6.10
CA ALA A 95 -3.56 -22.51 5.76
C ALA A 95 -3.31 -21.13 6.42
N GLU A 96 -4.27 -20.20 6.33
CA GLU A 96 -4.17 -18.89 6.99
C GLU A 96 -3.98 -19.01 8.52
N VAL A 97 -4.75 -19.89 9.15
CA VAL A 97 -4.66 -20.12 10.60
C VAL A 97 -3.31 -20.71 10.98
N ILE A 98 -2.79 -21.66 10.20
CA ILE A 98 -1.48 -22.29 10.43
C ILE A 98 -0.37 -21.25 10.26
N GLU A 99 -0.42 -20.42 9.21
CA GLU A 99 0.54 -19.34 8.98
C GLU A 99 0.59 -18.38 10.18
N LYS A 100 -0.56 -17.90 10.64
CA LYS A 100 -0.66 -17.02 11.82
C LYS A 100 -0.14 -17.67 13.10
N LYS A 101 -0.51 -18.94 13.35
CA LYS A 101 -0.03 -19.66 14.53
C LYS A 101 1.48 -19.89 14.50
N THR A 102 2.05 -20.14 13.33
CA THR A 102 3.49 -20.29 13.16
C THR A 102 4.22 -19.01 13.50
N ILE A 103 3.79 -17.87 12.96
CA ILE A 103 4.38 -16.56 13.28
C ILE A 103 4.23 -16.25 14.76
N ALA A 104 3.05 -16.45 15.34
CA ALA A 104 2.82 -16.20 16.77
C ALA A 104 3.72 -17.06 17.67
N LYS A 105 3.99 -18.31 17.28
CA LYS A 105 4.94 -19.20 17.96
C LYS A 105 6.37 -18.65 17.91
N GLU A 106 6.82 -18.23 16.73
CA GLU A 106 8.18 -17.69 16.56
C GLU A 106 8.35 -16.35 17.31
N MET A 107 7.34 -15.48 17.28
CA MET A 107 7.36 -14.23 18.06
C MET A 107 7.38 -14.48 19.58
N ARG A 108 6.66 -15.49 20.08
CA ARG A 108 6.76 -15.92 21.48
C ARG A 108 8.15 -16.41 21.83
N SER A 109 8.74 -17.24 20.98
CA SER A 109 10.11 -17.74 21.18
C SER A 109 11.11 -16.57 21.26
N MET A 110 11.00 -15.60 20.34
CA MET A 110 11.83 -14.40 20.34
C MET A 110 11.62 -13.56 21.62
N SER A 111 10.37 -13.33 22.02
CA SER A 111 10.08 -12.56 23.24
C SER A 111 10.69 -13.18 24.49
N LEU A 112 10.62 -14.50 24.62
CA LEU A 112 11.25 -15.22 25.73
C LEU A 112 12.76 -15.05 25.73
N LEU A 113 13.42 -15.18 24.57
CA LEU A 113 14.85 -15.03 24.44
C LEU A 113 15.31 -13.60 24.81
N LEU A 114 14.62 -12.58 24.31
CA LEU A 114 14.95 -11.17 24.60
C LEU A 114 14.71 -10.85 26.08
N ASN A 115 13.60 -11.31 26.65
CA ASN A 115 13.30 -11.07 28.05
C ASN A 115 14.27 -11.80 29.00
N THR A 116 14.72 -12.99 28.63
CA THR A 116 15.70 -13.75 29.44
C THR A 116 17.06 -13.07 29.42
N ARG A 117 17.48 -12.50 28.28
CA ARG A 117 18.81 -11.90 28.13
C ARG A 117 18.89 -10.46 28.63
N PHE A 118 17.89 -9.63 28.31
CA PHE A 118 17.92 -8.17 28.52
C PHE A 118 16.91 -7.69 29.62
N GLY A 119 16.15 -8.59 30.21
CA GLY A 119 15.18 -8.29 31.26
C GLY A 119 13.73 -8.47 30.84
N VAL A 120 12.86 -8.73 31.84
CA VAL A 120 11.47 -9.20 31.64
C VAL A 120 10.60 -8.26 30.81
N ASP A 121 10.83 -6.95 30.85
CA ASP A 121 10.00 -5.96 30.16
C ASP A 121 10.55 -5.50 28.81
N THR A 122 11.67 -6.06 28.38
CA THR A 122 12.34 -5.62 27.14
C THR A 122 11.42 -5.76 25.92
N TRP A 123 10.78 -6.91 25.77
CA TRP A 123 9.87 -7.15 24.65
C TRP A 123 8.65 -6.21 24.68
N SER A 124 8.06 -6.02 25.84
CA SER A 124 6.89 -5.15 25.99
C SER A 124 7.22 -3.70 25.66
N THR A 125 8.40 -3.23 26.01
CA THR A 125 8.91 -1.89 25.72
C THR A 125 9.14 -1.72 24.21
N ILE A 126 9.76 -2.70 23.55
CA ILE A 126 9.94 -2.68 22.09
C ILE A 126 8.58 -2.58 21.38
N MET A 127 7.61 -3.40 21.79
CA MET A 127 6.28 -3.40 21.19
C MET A 127 5.54 -2.07 21.39
N LYS A 128 5.59 -1.49 22.58
CA LYS A 128 4.97 -0.17 22.87
C LYS A 128 5.60 0.91 22.01
N THR A 129 6.92 1.02 22.00
CA THR A 129 7.65 2.03 21.22
C THR A 129 7.36 1.88 19.72
N ARG A 130 7.29 0.65 19.22
CA ARG A 130 6.93 0.38 17.82
C ARG A 130 5.51 0.86 17.51
N MET A 131 4.54 0.54 18.35
CA MET A 131 3.15 0.96 18.18
C MET A 131 3.00 2.48 18.19
N GLU A 132 3.69 3.18 19.07
CA GLU A 132 3.72 4.64 19.12
C GLU A 132 4.30 5.24 17.84
N ARG A 133 5.43 4.71 17.35
CA ARG A 133 6.05 5.17 16.09
C ARG A 133 5.14 4.91 14.88
N LEU A 134 4.46 3.77 14.84
CA LEU A 134 3.48 3.48 13.77
C LEU A 134 2.32 4.47 13.80
N LYS A 135 1.76 4.76 14.97
CA LYS A 135 0.70 5.74 15.16
C LYS A 135 1.14 7.15 14.71
N GLN A 136 2.32 7.58 15.14
CA GLN A 136 2.89 8.87 14.70
C GLN A 136 3.11 8.92 13.18
N ARG A 137 3.53 7.80 12.56
CA ARG A 137 3.68 7.71 11.10
C ARG A 137 2.33 7.84 10.39
N GLU A 138 1.30 7.17 10.89
CA GLU A 138 -0.05 7.29 10.32
C GLU A 138 -0.60 8.72 10.43
N GLU A 139 -0.41 9.38 11.58
CA GLU A 139 -0.82 10.77 11.78
C GLU A 139 -0.08 11.72 10.81
N ARG A 140 1.22 11.53 10.63
CA ARG A 140 2.01 12.30 9.65
C ARG A 140 1.50 12.08 8.23
N LEU A 141 1.21 10.85 7.85
CA LEU A 141 0.67 10.52 6.53
C LEU A 141 -0.73 11.11 6.32
N LYS A 142 -1.59 11.13 7.34
CA LYS A 142 -2.90 11.80 7.29
C LYS A 142 -2.74 13.29 7.06
N LYS A 143 -1.89 13.97 7.84
CA LYS A 143 -1.59 15.40 7.68
C LYS A 143 -1.03 15.72 6.29
N GLN A 144 -0.11 14.90 5.78
CA GLN A 144 0.43 15.08 4.43
C GLN A 144 -0.64 14.95 3.34
N LYS A 145 -1.57 13.98 3.50
CA LYS A 145 -2.70 13.82 2.57
C LYS A 145 -3.67 15.00 2.63
N GLU A 146 -3.92 15.58 3.79
CA GLU A 146 -4.75 16.77 3.96
C GLU A 146 -4.11 17.98 3.28
N ILE A 147 -2.83 18.23 3.55
CA ILE A 147 -2.07 19.32 2.89
C ILE A 147 -2.04 19.13 1.37
N ALA A 148 -1.85 17.89 0.90
CA ALA A 148 -1.86 17.61 -0.54
C ALA A 148 -3.24 17.85 -1.19
N LYS A 149 -4.33 17.52 -0.48
CA LYS A 149 -5.69 17.82 -0.93
C LYS A 149 -5.93 19.33 -0.99
N GLU A 150 -5.52 20.04 0.04
CA GLU A 150 -5.69 21.50 0.12
C GLU A 150 -4.96 22.22 -1.02
N LYS A 151 -3.69 21.87 -1.26
CA LYS A 151 -2.92 22.33 -2.44
C LYS A 151 -3.60 22.00 -3.77
N ALA A 152 -4.10 20.78 -3.93
CA ALA A 152 -4.81 20.38 -5.15
C ALA A 152 -6.11 21.18 -5.36
N TRP A 153 -6.81 21.58 -4.29
CA TRP A 153 -7.97 22.46 -4.35
C TRP A 153 -7.58 23.90 -4.73
N GLU A 154 -6.50 24.44 -4.16
CA GLU A 154 -5.99 25.77 -4.52
C GLU A 154 -5.56 25.82 -5.99
N ASP A 155 -4.85 24.81 -6.47
CA ASP A 155 -4.44 24.74 -7.86
C ASP A 155 -5.64 24.64 -8.81
N LYS A 156 -6.66 23.84 -8.48
CA LYS A 156 -7.92 23.83 -9.25
C LYS A 156 -8.61 25.19 -9.30
N ARG A 157 -8.61 25.96 -8.20
CA ARG A 157 -9.16 27.31 -8.18
C ARG A 157 -8.36 28.27 -9.06
N LYS A 158 -7.04 28.18 -9.04
CA LYS A 158 -6.16 28.99 -9.90
C LYS A 158 -6.42 28.69 -11.37
N TRP A 159 -6.47 27.40 -11.75
CA TRP A 159 -6.76 26.98 -13.11
C TRP A 159 -8.14 27.43 -13.60
N LYS A 160 -9.18 27.41 -12.76
CA LYS A 160 -10.49 27.95 -13.10
C LYS A 160 -10.43 29.45 -13.40
N LYS A 161 -9.77 30.24 -12.55
CA LYS A 161 -9.62 31.69 -12.79
C LYS A 161 -8.87 31.98 -14.09
N ILE A 162 -7.76 31.28 -14.35
CA ILE A 162 -7.00 31.43 -15.59
C ILE A 162 -7.86 31.06 -16.81
N GLY A 163 -8.67 29.98 -16.72
CA GLY A 163 -9.58 29.58 -17.78
C GLY A 163 -10.67 30.62 -18.08
N GLU A 164 -11.24 31.27 -17.05
CA GLU A 164 -12.24 32.33 -17.23
C GLU A 164 -11.64 33.60 -17.85
N GLU A 165 -10.44 34.00 -17.44
CA GLU A 165 -9.74 35.16 -18.00
C GLU A 165 -9.25 34.90 -19.43
N SER A 166 -8.70 33.74 -19.69
CA SER A 166 -8.27 33.35 -21.05
C SER A 166 -9.46 33.23 -22.03
N GLY A 167 -10.62 32.76 -21.54
CA GLY A 167 -11.84 32.72 -22.33
C GLY A 167 -12.30 34.11 -22.76
N LYS A 168 -12.27 35.09 -21.88
CA LYS A 168 -12.62 36.49 -22.19
C LYS A 168 -11.64 37.10 -23.20
N ALA A 169 -10.35 36.87 -23.02
CA ALA A 169 -9.33 37.35 -23.96
C ALA A 169 -9.47 36.70 -25.36
N ALA A 170 -9.82 35.42 -25.44
CA ALA A 170 -10.06 34.73 -26.71
C ALA A 170 -11.27 35.29 -27.47
N ILE A 171 -12.35 35.65 -26.76
CA ILE A 171 -13.54 36.25 -27.36
C ILE A 171 -13.19 37.62 -27.94
N ILE A 172 -12.45 38.47 -27.21
CA ILE A 172 -12.03 39.82 -27.68
C ILE A 172 -11.15 39.69 -28.91
N LEU A 173 -10.17 38.79 -28.90
CA LEU A 173 -9.32 38.51 -30.05
C LEU A 173 -10.12 38.03 -31.27
N GLY A 174 -11.09 37.15 -31.07
CA GLY A 174 -11.98 36.66 -32.13
C GLY A 174 -12.81 37.79 -32.77
N LEU A 175 -13.32 38.75 -31.94
CA LEU A 175 -14.05 39.91 -32.45
C LEU A 175 -13.16 40.86 -33.26
N VAL A 176 -11.93 41.09 -32.82
CA VAL A 176 -10.98 41.95 -33.55
C VAL A 176 -10.60 41.32 -34.91
N ILE A 177 -10.33 40.03 -34.93
CA ILE A 177 -10.02 39.31 -36.17
C ILE A 177 -11.24 39.31 -37.10
N GLY A 178 -12.44 39.04 -36.58
CA GLY A 178 -13.69 39.07 -37.36
C GLY A 178 -13.95 40.43 -37.97
N MET A 179 -13.73 41.51 -37.23
CA MET A 179 -13.87 42.88 -37.68
C MET A 179 -12.85 43.22 -38.79
N TYR A 180 -11.61 42.76 -38.65
CA TYR A 180 -10.59 42.92 -39.66
C TYR A 180 -10.95 42.21 -40.97
N PHE A 181 -11.46 41.01 -40.92
CA PHE A 181 -11.90 40.27 -42.14
C PHE A 181 -13.14 40.92 -42.74
N TYR A 182 -14.08 41.42 -41.95
CA TYR A 182 -15.27 42.12 -42.43
C TYR A 182 -14.88 43.39 -43.23
N ILE A 183 -13.98 44.21 -42.69
CA ILE A 183 -13.51 45.43 -43.35
C ILE A 183 -12.75 45.09 -44.64
N SER A 184 -11.89 44.06 -44.60
CA SER A 184 -11.14 43.60 -45.79
C SER A 184 -12.07 43.11 -46.90
N TYR A 185 -13.18 42.47 -46.56
CA TYR A 185 -14.19 41.99 -47.48
C TYR A 185 -15.03 43.14 -48.07
N ALA A 186 -15.46 44.05 -47.21
CA ALA A 186 -16.25 45.22 -47.65
C ALA A 186 -15.44 46.19 -48.56
N CYS A 187 -14.15 46.38 -48.31
CA CYS A 187 -13.28 47.20 -49.15
C CYS A 187 -12.93 46.57 -50.52
N LYS A 188 -13.02 45.27 -50.71
CA LYS A 188 -12.84 44.63 -52.03
C LYS A 188 -13.98 44.88 -52.99
N GLY A 189 -15.13 45.37 -52.53
CA GLY A 189 -16.26 45.73 -53.38
C GLY A 189 -16.30 47.20 -53.84
N CYS A 190 -15.26 48.02 -53.52
CA CYS A 190 -15.18 49.45 -53.85
C CYS A 190 -14.06 49.83 -54.85
N ILE A 191 -13.56 48.87 -55.65
CA ILE A 191 -12.63 49.13 -56.80
C ILE A 191 -13.27 48.60 -58.05
#